data_16a5c8b7d8094d53e71a2f592441f80f
#
_entry.id   16a5c8b7d8094d53e71a2f592441f80f
#
_cell.length_a   1.000
_cell.length_b   1.000
_cell.length_c   1.000
_cell.angle_alpha   90.00
_cell.angle_beta   90.00
_cell.angle_gamma   90.00
#
_symmetry.space_group_name_H-M   'P 1'
#
loop_
_entity.id
_entity.type
_entity.pdbx_description
1 polymer ?
#
loop_
_entity_poly.entity_id
_entity_poly.type
_entity_poly.pdbx_seq_one_letter_code
_entity_poly.pdbx_strand_id
1 'polypeptide(L)'
;MPALIYLNSKQKEAFDRDGFLHLPHFYDVKEMEHMREQFHDLVTETEMRPKNMSYSFMPQEQDFGLDPFNPQNVVGIMDQPLANDYWFDQFTDPRIVSVMSDLLGPNIDFHN
;
A
#
# COMPACT_ATOMS: atom_id res chain seq x y z
N MET A 1 12.60 2.93 -16.32
CA MET A 1 12.60 2.26 -15.01
C MET A 1 13.18 3.19 -13.95
N PRO A 2 12.55 3.35 -12.82
CA PRO A 2 13.16 4.07 -11.71
C PRO A 2 14.44 3.34 -11.26
N ALA A 3 15.41 4.11 -10.81
CA ALA A 3 16.64 3.57 -10.26
C ALA A 3 16.35 2.78 -8.98
N LEU A 4 17.09 1.70 -8.76
CA LEU A 4 17.00 0.94 -7.52
C LEU A 4 17.47 1.81 -6.34
N ILE A 5 16.81 1.64 -5.21
CA ILE A 5 17.17 2.30 -3.97
C ILE A 5 17.91 1.30 -3.09
N TYR A 6 19.08 1.70 -2.64
CA TYR A 6 19.89 0.91 -1.71
C TYR A 6 20.05 1.68 -0.41
N LEU A 7 19.82 0.99 0.71
CA LEU A 7 19.99 1.59 2.02
C LEU A 7 21.48 1.64 2.38
N ASN A 8 21.89 2.75 2.99
CA ASN A 8 23.24 2.85 3.56
C ASN A 8 23.29 2.25 4.98
N SER A 9 24.50 2.13 5.53
CA SER A 9 24.71 1.53 6.86
C SER A 9 23.96 2.28 7.96
N LYS A 10 23.89 3.61 7.89
CA LYS A 10 23.20 4.43 8.90
C LYS A 10 21.70 4.19 8.88
N GLN A 11 21.11 4.02 7.71
CA GLN A 11 19.68 3.72 7.57
C GLN A 11 19.35 2.34 8.12
N LYS A 12 20.18 1.32 7.83
CA LYS A 12 20.01 -0.03 8.37
C LYS A 12 20.12 -0.04 9.88
N GLU A 13 21.11 0.66 10.43
CA GLU A 13 21.30 0.79 11.89
C GLU A 13 20.11 1.50 12.53
N ALA A 14 19.58 2.55 11.89
CA ALA A 14 18.38 3.26 12.38
C ALA A 14 17.17 2.33 12.43
N PHE A 15 16.97 1.51 11.42
CA PHE A 15 15.87 0.54 11.40
C PHE A 15 16.02 -0.51 12.51
N ASP A 16 17.24 -1.04 12.70
CA ASP A 16 17.50 -2.02 13.75
C ASP A 16 17.29 -1.44 15.15
N ARG A 17 17.68 -0.17 15.34
CA ARG A 17 17.54 0.53 16.63
C ARG A 17 16.09 0.93 16.92
N ASP A 18 15.39 1.49 15.93
CA ASP A 18 14.11 2.17 16.11
C ASP A 18 12.89 1.30 15.76
N GLY A 19 13.10 0.25 14.96
CA GLY A 19 12.02 -0.63 14.47
C GLY A 19 11.24 -0.05 13.30
N PHE A 20 11.64 1.11 12.78
CA PHE A 20 11.06 1.73 11.60
C PHE A 20 12.11 2.54 10.83
N LEU A 21 11.80 2.87 9.58
CA LEU A 21 12.65 3.71 8.76
C LEU A 21 11.77 4.63 7.90
N HIS A 22 12.02 5.93 7.99
CA HIS A 22 11.38 6.92 7.14
C HIS A 22 12.28 7.24 5.94
N LEU A 23 11.74 7.11 4.74
CA LEU A 23 12.43 7.41 3.48
C LEU A 23 11.73 8.61 2.82
N PRO A 24 12.12 9.85 3.15
CA PRO A 24 11.49 11.02 2.54
C PRO A 24 11.76 11.06 1.02
N HIS A 25 10.78 11.56 0.28
CA HIS A 25 10.86 11.69 -1.18
C HIS A 25 11.05 10.36 -1.94
N PHE A 26 10.58 9.26 -1.35
CA PHE A 26 10.62 7.96 -2.01
C PHE A 26 9.80 7.97 -3.30
N TYR A 27 8.64 8.58 -3.28
CA TYR A 27 7.80 8.82 -4.45
C TYR A 27 7.83 10.31 -4.82
N ASP A 28 7.82 10.61 -6.11
CA ASP A 28 7.65 11.99 -6.57
C ASP A 28 6.17 12.42 -6.50
N VAL A 29 5.92 13.71 -6.73
CA VAL A 29 4.57 14.27 -6.63
C VAL A 29 3.61 13.64 -7.64
N LYS A 30 4.07 13.40 -8.86
CA LYS A 30 3.24 12.80 -9.92
C LYS A 30 2.87 11.36 -9.59
N GLU A 31 3.81 10.59 -9.07
CA GLU A 31 3.55 9.22 -8.61
C GLU A 31 2.50 9.20 -7.49
N MET A 32 2.59 10.14 -6.56
CA MET A 32 1.65 10.26 -5.45
C MET A 32 0.25 10.70 -5.90
N GLU A 33 0.17 11.65 -6.83
CA GLU A 33 -1.10 12.07 -7.42
C GLU A 33 -1.79 10.92 -8.15
N HIS A 34 -1.04 10.17 -8.96
CA HIS A 34 -1.56 9.02 -9.66
C HIS A 34 -2.03 7.91 -8.71
N MET A 35 -1.26 7.64 -7.66
CA MET A 35 -1.63 6.66 -6.64
C MET A 35 -2.91 7.07 -5.91
N ARG A 36 -3.07 8.37 -5.63
CA ARG A 36 -4.30 8.89 -5.01
C ARG A 36 -5.51 8.69 -5.90
N GLU A 37 -5.39 8.93 -7.19
CA GLU A 37 -6.45 8.70 -8.16
C GLU A 37 -6.83 7.22 -8.24
N GLN A 38 -5.85 6.35 -8.33
CA GLN A 38 -6.07 4.90 -8.37
C GLN A 38 -6.70 4.37 -7.07
N PHE A 39 -6.30 4.93 -5.95
CA PHE A 39 -6.89 4.57 -4.66
C PHE A 39 -8.35 5.05 -4.57
N HIS A 40 -8.63 6.26 -5.04
CA HIS A 40 -9.99 6.79 -5.11
C HIS A 40 -10.88 5.86 -5.95
N ASP A 41 -10.43 5.47 -7.14
CA ASP A 41 -11.17 4.55 -8.00
C ASP A 41 -11.41 3.20 -7.33
N LEU A 42 -10.40 2.66 -6.65
CA LEU A 42 -10.50 1.39 -5.94
C LEU A 42 -11.57 1.44 -4.83
N VAL A 43 -11.70 2.58 -4.17
CA VAL A 43 -12.66 2.76 -3.07
C VAL A 43 -14.07 3.06 -3.59
N THR A 44 -14.19 3.84 -4.68
CA THR A 44 -15.49 4.31 -5.18
C THR A 44 -16.19 3.33 -6.14
N GLU A 45 -15.43 2.59 -6.94
CA GLU A 45 -15.97 1.68 -7.95
C GLU A 45 -16.36 0.32 -7.36
N THR A 46 -17.41 0.32 -6.55
CA THR A 46 -17.84 -0.86 -5.80
C THR A 46 -18.23 -2.05 -6.69
N GLU A 47 -18.81 -1.79 -7.85
CA GLU A 47 -19.22 -2.83 -8.80
C GLU A 47 -18.03 -3.52 -9.47
N MET A 48 -16.87 -2.85 -9.50
CA MET A 48 -15.65 -3.35 -10.11
C MET A 48 -14.70 -4.00 -9.09
N ARG A 49 -15.10 -4.09 -7.82
CA ARG A 49 -14.27 -4.71 -6.79
C ARG A 49 -14.08 -6.19 -7.07
N PRO A 50 -12.82 -6.66 -7.16
CA PRO A 50 -12.57 -8.10 -7.32
C PRO A 50 -13.18 -8.88 -6.16
N LYS A 51 -13.79 -10.05 -6.46
CA LYS A 51 -14.45 -10.88 -5.45
C LYS A 51 -13.48 -11.47 -4.42
N ASN A 52 -12.20 -11.52 -4.77
CA ASN A 52 -11.14 -12.06 -3.92
C ASN A 52 -10.49 -11.00 -3.02
N MET A 53 -10.96 -9.76 -3.06
CA MET A 53 -10.51 -8.70 -2.16
C MET A 53 -11.49 -8.48 -1.02
N SER A 54 -10.95 -8.20 0.16
CA SER A 54 -11.74 -7.89 1.35
C SER A 54 -11.68 -6.40 1.67
N TYR A 55 -12.85 -5.82 1.90
CA TYR A 55 -13.00 -4.43 2.34
C TYR A 55 -13.55 -4.41 3.75
N SER A 56 -12.93 -3.61 4.61
CA SER A 56 -13.43 -3.34 5.96
C SER A 56 -14.12 -1.98 5.98
N PHE A 57 -15.31 -1.96 6.54
CA PHE A 57 -16.13 -0.76 6.66
C PHE A 57 -16.28 -0.34 8.13
N MET A 58 -16.72 0.89 8.33
CA MET A 58 -17.09 1.34 9.68
C MET A 58 -18.12 0.38 10.28
N PRO A 59 -17.98 -0.02 11.57
CA PRO A 59 -18.91 -0.94 12.18
C PRO A 59 -20.33 -0.41 12.16
N GLN A 60 -21.27 -1.21 11.62
CA GLN A 60 -22.70 -0.86 11.60
C GLN A 60 -23.32 -0.83 13.01
N GLU A 61 -22.73 -1.53 13.94
CA GLU A 61 -23.17 -1.56 15.35
C GLU A 61 -23.07 -0.19 16.03
N GLN A 62 -22.23 0.68 15.50
CA GLN A 62 -22.15 2.07 15.95
C GLN A 62 -23.20 2.95 15.29
N ASP A 63 -24.08 2.38 14.52
CA ASP A 63 -25.20 2.87 13.74
C ASP A 63 -25.43 4.40 13.76
N PHE A 64 -24.53 5.10 13.10
CA PHE A 64 -24.68 6.53 12.80
C PHE A 64 -25.43 6.74 11.48
N GLY A 65 -26.17 5.73 11.00
CA GLY A 65 -26.83 5.76 9.69
C GLY A 65 -25.86 5.70 8.52
N LEU A 66 -24.66 5.15 8.72
CA LEU A 66 -23.64 5.09 7.69
C LEU A 66 -23.92 3.95 6.73
N ASP A 67 -23.90 4.27 5.43
CA ASP A 67 -23.99 3.29 4.37
C ASP A 67 -22.64 2.55 4.28
N PRO A 68 -22.58 1.21 4.48
CA PRO A 68 -21.34 0.45 4.37
C PRO A 68 -20.75 0.45 2.96
N PHE A 69 -21.54 0.80 1.95
CA PHE A 69 -21.07 0.91 0.58
C PHE A 69 -20.59 2.32 0.21
N ASN A 70 -20.71 3.28 1.12
CA ASN A 70 -20.15 4.60 0.91
C ASN A 70 -18.61 4.52 1.02
N PRO A 71 -17.88 4.98 0.00
CA PRO A 71 -16.40 4.94 0.01
C PRO A 71 -15.77 5.58 1.24
N GLN A 72 -16.39 6.61 1.80
CA GLN A 72 -15.89 7.30 2.99
C GLN A 72 -15.94 6.44 4.25
N ASN A 73 -16.71 5.35 4.25
CA ASN A 73 -16.83 4.43 5.37
C ASN A 73 -15.86 3.26 5.30
N VAL A 74 -15.08 3.16 4.24
CA VAL A 74 -14.05 2.13 4.10
C VAL A 74 -12.89 2.45 5.05
N VAL A 75 -12.56 1.51 5.93
CA VAL A 75 -11.46 1.64 6.90
C VAL A 75 -10.28 0.74 6.60
N GLY A 76 -10.42 -0.20 5.68
CA GLY A 76 -9.33 -1.09 5.29
C GLY A 76 -9.64 -1.86 4.02
N ILE A 77 -8.60 -2.18 3.29
CA ILE A 77 -8.65 -3.02 2.09
C ILE A 77 -7.55 -4.05 2.23
N MET A 78 -7.90 -5.32 2.09
CA MET A 78 -6.94 -6.42 2.09
C MET A 78 -6.75 -6.95 0.67
N ASP A 79 -5.59 -7.56 0.44
CA ASP A 79 -5.24 -8.17 -0.85
C ASP A 79 -5.25 -7.18 -2.03
N GLN A 80 -4.89 -5.95 -1.76
CA GLN A 80 -4.89 -4.86 -2.74
C GLN A 80 -4.11 -5.17 -4.03
N PRO A 81 -2.98 -5.92 -4.00
CA PRO A 81 -2.27 -6.30 -5.23
C PRO A 81 -3.10 -7.11 -6.22
N LEU A 82 -4.20 -7.71 -5.77
CA LEU A 82 -5.10 -8.50 -6.62
C LEU A 82 -6.11 -7.63 -7.38
N ALA A 83 -6.18 -6.34 -7.09
CA ALA A 83 -7.16 -5.44 -7.68
C ALA A 83 -6.96 -5.27 -9.20
N ASN A 84 -5.74 -4.96 -9.61
CA ASN A 84 -5.37 -4.75 -11.01
C ASN A 84 -3.85 -4.71 -11.15
N ASP A 85 -3.38 -4.57 -12.39
CA ASP A 85 -1.94 -4.52 -12.70
C ASP A 85 -1.25 -3.33 -12.05
N TYR A 86 -1.91 -2.19 -11.95
CA TYR A 86 -1.34 -1.01 -11.30
C TYR A 86 -0.95 -1.32 -9.84
N TRP A 87 -1.87 -1.89 -9.05
CA TRP A 87 -1.60 -2.20 -7.66
C TRP A 87 -0.60 -3.33 -7.48
N PHE A 88 -0.65 -4.34 -8.34
CA PHE A 88 0.37 -5.39 -8.36
C PHE A 88 1.76 -4.79 -8.63
N ASP A 89 1.88 -3.88 -9.58
CA ASP A 89 3.14 -3.22 -9.93
C ASP A 89 3.66 -2.34 -8.80
N GLN A 90 2.78 -1.75 -7.97
CA GLN A 90 3.21 -0.98 -6.80
C GLN A 90 3.88 -1.88 -5.75
N PHE A 91 3.34 -3.06 -5.49
CA PHE A 91 3.90 -3.99 -4.52
C PHE A 91 5.14 -4.71 -5.04
N THR A 92 5.31 -4.81 -6.34
CA THR A 92 6.49 -5.41 -6.98
C THR A 92 7.47 -4.37 -7.55
N ASP A 93 7.25 -3.09 -7.26
CA ASP A 93 8.14 -2.01 -7.66
C ASP A 93 9.58 -2.35 -7.22
N PRO A 94 10.56 -2.33 -8.15
CA PRO A 94 11.95 -2.65 -7.81
C PRO A 94 12.53 -1.82 -6.67
N ARG A 95 12.08 -0.59 -6.49
CA ARG A 95 12.49 0.26 -5.36
C ARG A 95 12.00 -0.32 -4.02
N ILE A 96 10.75 -0.75 -3.96
CA ILE A 96 10.17 -1.40 -2.77
C ILE A 96 10.89 -2.71 -2.49
N VAL A 97 11.04 -3.55 -3.50
CA VAL A 97 11.70 -4.86 -3.37
C VAL A 97 13.14 -4.71 -2.90
N SER A 98 13.90 -3.76 -3.45
CA SER A 98 15.30 -3.54 -3.06
C SER A 98 15.42 -3.05 -1.60
N VAL A 99 14.57 -2.12 -1.17
CA VAL A 99 14.54 -1.64 0.21
C VAL A 99 14.15 -2.75 1.18
N MET A 100 13.09 -3.48 0.87
CA MET A 100 12.63 -4.58 1.73
C MET A 100 13.65 -5.71 1.81
N SER A 101 14.33 -6.02 0.71
CA SER A 101 15.42 -7.00 0.71
C SER A 101 16.60 -6.56 1.58
N ASP A 102 16.92 -5.26 1.56
CA ASP A 102 17.98 -4.70 2.41
C ASP A 102 17.63 -4.79 3.90
N LEU A 103 16.35 -4.68 4.25
CA LEU A 103 15.90 -4.70 5.64
C LEU A 103 15.64 -6.12 6.17
N LEU A 104 15.06 -6.99 5.35
CA LEU A 104 14.55 -8.30 5.77
C LEU A 104 15.31 -9.49 5.18
N GLY A 105 16.23 -9.24 4.25
CA GLY A 105 16.93 -10.29 3.52
C GLY A 105 16.28 -10.60 2.17
N PRO A 106 16.92 -11.47 1.36
CA PRO A 106 16.50 -11.68 -0.04
C PRO A 106 15.21 -12.49 -0.20
N ASN A 107 14.79 -13.23 0.82
CA ASN A 107 13.58 -14.05 0.77
C ASN A 107 12.43 -13.29 1.44
N ILE A 108 11.72 -12.49 0.65
CA ILE A 108 10.61 -11.68 1.14
C ILE A 108 9.30 -12.06 0.47
N ASP A 109 8.22 -12.01 1.25
CA ASP A 109 6.86 -12.25 0.80
C ASP A 109 5.96 -11.08 1.16
N PHE A 110 4.92 -10.86 0.33
CA PHE A 110 3.84 -9.95 0.68
C PHE A 110 2.93 -10.61 1.71
N HIS A 111 2.63 -9.86 2.78
CA HIS A 111 1.64 -10.25 3.78
C HIS A 111 0.66 -9.10 3.98
N ASN A 112 -0.60 -9.41 4.12
CA ASN A 112 -1.66 -8.42 4.33
C ASN A 112 -1.46 -7.59 5.59
#